data_e617de36f7fcc641c386e46f7f33ae2a
#
_entry.id   e617de36f7fcc641c386e46f7f33ae2a
#
_cell.length_a   1.000
_cell.length_b   1.000
_cell.length_c   1.000
_cell.angle_alpha   90.00
_cell.angle_beta   90.00
_cell.angle_gamma   90.00
#
_symmetry.space_group_name_H-M   'P 1'
#
loop_
_entity.id
_entity.type
_entity.pdbx_description
1 polymer ?
#
loop_
_entity_poly.entity_id
_entity_poly.type
_entity_poly.pdbx_seq_one_letter_code
_entity_poly.pdbx_strand_id
1 'polypeptide(L)'
;MKLNLSKMLTLLALTLSLIAVPVWAISKDEAKAKGLIGEQSNGYLGIVTASPNADLKTLVNTINNKRKAAYVKSASKAGVERNVFEARMGQRLQDKTPAGQYIKLPNGKWKKK
;
A
#
# COMPACT_ATOMS: atom_id res chain seq x y z
N MET A 1 -49.56 19.49 -8.36
CA MET A 1 -48.26 19.17 -8.90
C MET A 1 -47.78 17.90 -8.25
N LYS A 2 -47.75 16.86 -8.98
CA LYS A 2 -47.32 15.56 -8.44
C LYS A 2 -45.84 15.43 -8.65
N LEU A 3 -45.11 15.54 -7.59
CA LEU A 3 -43.69 15.21 -7.61
C LEU A 3 -43.58 13.73 -7.91
N ASN A 4 -42.80 13.43 -8.89
CA ASN A 4 -42.55 12.07 -9.27
C ASN A 4 -41.69 11.37 -8.22
N LEU A 5 -42.34 10.82 -7.21
CA LEU A 5 -41.73 9.97 -6.21
C LEU A 5 -40.90 8.86 -6.84
N SER A 6 -41.35 8.36 -7.99
CA SER A 6 -40.57 7.36 -8.75
C SER A 6 -39.25 7.89 -9.26
N LYS A 7 -39.16 9.17 -9.65
CA LYS A 7 -37.89 9.80 -10.06
C LYS A 7 -36.96 10.03 -8.88
N MET A 8 -37.49 10.37 -7.72
CA MET A 8 -36.68 10.52 -6.50
C MET A 8 -36.15 9.17 -6.03
N LEU A 9 -36.96 8.13 -6.08
CA LEU A 9 -36.55 6.77 -5.72
C LEU A 9 -35.48 6.22 -6.67
N THR A 10 -35.60 6.54 -7.97
CA THR A 10 -34.59 6.10 -8.97
C THR A 10 -33.26 6.80 -8.75
N LEU A 11 -33.27 8.09 -8.40
CA LEU A 11 -32.04 8.82 -8.06
C LEU A 11 -31.40 8.28 -6.79
N LEU A 12 -32.16 7.92 -5.78
CA LEU A 12 -31.66 7.34 -4.54
C LEU A 12 -31.04 5.97 -4.79
N ALA A 13 -31.64 5.15 -5.63
CA ALA A 13 -31.11 3.84 -6.00
C ALA A 13 -29.78 3.97 -6.77
N LEU A 14 -29.65 4.95 -7.65
CA LEU A 14 -28.40 5.24 -8.37
C LEU A 14 -27.28 5.70 -7.42
N THR A 15 -27.60 6.52 -6.43
CA THR A 15 -26.64 6.99 -5.43
C THR A 15 -26.16 5.83 -4.57
N LEU A 16 -27.05 4.91 -4.18
CA LEU A 16 -26.68 3.70 -3.44
C LEU A 16 -25.79 2.75 -4.25
N SER A 17 -26.02 2.64 -5.56
CA SER A 17 -25.19 1.83 -6.44
C SER A 17 -23.77 2.38 -6.59
N LEU A 18 -23.60 3.70 -6.53
CA LEU A 18 -22.31 4.36 -6.61
C LEU A 18 -21.49 4.22 -5.32
N ILE A 19 -22.13 3.94 -4.18
CA ILE A 19 -21.48 3.79 -2.87
C ILE A 19 -21.05 2.33 -2.63
N ALA A 20 -21.50 1.39 -3.43
CA ALA A 20 -21.12 -0.01 -3.32
C ALA A 20 -19.69 -0.22 -3.82
N VAL A 21 -18.71 0.12 -2.98
CA VAL A 21 -17.29 -0.17 -3.22
C VAL A 21 -17.01 -1.60 -2.76
N PRO A 22 -16.25 -2.39 -3.54
CA PRO A 22 -15.85 -3.74 -3.10
C PRO A 22 -15.14 -3.68 -1.75
N VAL A 23 -15.68 -4.39 -0.76
CA VAL A 23 -15.19 -4.36 0.63
C VAL A 23 -13.84 -5.05 0.78
N TRP A 24 -13.45 -5.90 -0.19
CA TRP A 24 -12.20 -6.66 -0.16
C TRP A 24 -10.98 -5.88 -0.67
N ALA A 25 -11.19 -4.73 -1.32
CA ALA A 25 -10.11 -3.91 -1.84
C ALA A 25 -9.43 -3.17 -0.68
N ILE A 26 -8.30 -3.70 -0.24
CA ILE A 26 -7.49 -3.06 0.80
C ILE A 26 -6.44 -2.15 0.15
N SER A 27 -6.28 -0.94 0.69
CA SER A 27 -5.23 -0.01 0.27
C SER A 27 -3.91 -0.31 0.98
N LYS A 28 -2.82 0.24 0.44
CA LYS A 28 -1.51 0.18 1.09
C LYS A 28 -1.57 0.75 2.51
N ASP A 29 -2.19 1.90 2.67
CA ASP A 29 -2.25 2.59 3.96
C ASP A 29 -3.08 1.79 4.98
N GLU A 30 -4.19 1.21 4.56
CA GLU A 30 -4.97 0.32 5.41
C GLU A 30 -4.20 -0.94 5.82
N ALA A 31 -3.51 -1.56 4.86
CA ALA A 31 -2.73 -2.76 5.13
C ALA A 31 -1.60 -2.47 6.13
N LYS A 32 -0.94 -1.32 6.00
CA LYS A 32 0.08 -0.88 6.96
C LYS A 32 -0.52 -0.61 8.33
N ALA A 33 -1.63 0.11 8.40
CA ALA A 33 -2.30 0.45 9.65
C ALA A 33 -2.78 -0.78 10.40
N LYS A 34 -3.21 -1.82 9.68
CA LYS A 34 -3.63 -3.10 10.24
C LYS A 34 -2.45 -4.03 10.59
N GLY A 35 -1.22 -3.62 10.33
CA GLY A 35 -0.04 -4.43 10.61
C GLY A 35 0.15 -5.63 9.72
N LEU A 36 -0.44 -5.64 8.54
CA LEU A 36 -0.35 -6.74 7.59
C LEU A 36 0.91 -6.70 6.73
N ILE A 37 1.41 -5.50 6.47
CA ILE A 37 2.60 -5.22 5.68
C ILE A 37 3.44 -4.16 6.37
N GLY A 38 4.70 -4.05 5.99
CA GLY A 38 5.61 -3.04 6.53
C GLY A 38 6.75 -2.72 5.59
N GLU A 39 7.54 -1.73 5.96
CA GLU A 39 8.70 -1.28 5.17
C GLU A 39 9.95 -2.10 5.51
N GLN A 40 10.60 -2.61 4.48
CA GLN A 40 11.88 -3.29 4.60
C GLN A 40 13.04 -2.32 4.36
N SER A 41 14.23 -2.69 4.81
CA SER A 41 15.45 -1.89 4.62
C SER A 41 15.88 -1.79 3.16
N ASN A 42 15.40 -2.68 2.30
CA ASN A 42 15.76 -2.72 0.88
C ASN A 42 14.94 -1.78 -0.01
N GLY A 43 14.03 -0.99 0.56
CA GLY A 43 13.19 -0.06 -0.20
C GLY A 43 11.86 -0.64 -0.67
N TYR A 44 11.55 -1.87 -0.33
CA TYR A 44 10.33 -2.55 -0.76
C TYR A 44 9.44 -2.93 0.42
N LEU A 45 8.15 -3.09 0.15
CA LEU A 45 7.21 -3.61 1.14
C LEU A 45 7.44 -5.10 1.38
N GLY A 46 7.24 -5.52 2.61
CA GLY A 46 7.19 -6.93 2.98
C GLY A 46 5.87 -7.28 3.66
N ILE A 47 5.56 -8.57 3.69
CA ILE A 47 4.36 -9.09 4.33
C ILE A 47 4.69 -9.47 5.76
N VAL A 48 3.96 -8.89 6.72
CA VAL A 48 4.14 -9.13 8.15
C VAL A 48 3.30 -10.31 8.60
N THR A 49 2.05 -10.39 8.14
CA THR A 49 1.12 -11.45 8.56
C THR A 49 1.60 -12.82 8.10
N ALA A 50 1.40 -13.83 8.96
CA ALA A 50 1.73 -15.22 8.63
C ALA A 50 0.76 -15.84 7.61
N SER A 51 -0.42 -15.26 7.43
CA SER A 51 -1.49 -15.81 6.57
C SER A 51 -1.99 -14.74 5.57
N PRO A 52 -1.13 -14.28 4.63
CA PRO A 52 -1.56 -13.31 3.64
C PRO A 52 -2.54 -13.95 2.65
N ASN A 53 -3.63 -13.24 2.33
CA ASN A 53 -4.52 -13.63 1.26
C ASN A 53 -3.97 -13.21 -0.12
N ALA A 54 -4.63 -13.68 -1.18
CA ALA A 54 -4.20 -13.38 -2.55
C ALA A 54 -4.21 -11.89 -2.86
N ASP A 55 -5.20 -11.17 -2.37
CA ASP A 55 -5.32 -9.72 -2.61
C ASP A 55 -4.17 -8.94 -1.98
N LEU A 56 -3.77 -9.32 -0.78
CA LEU A 56 -2.63 -8.70 -0.09
C LEU A 56 -1.31 -8.96 -0.85
N LYS A 57 -1.11 -10.17 -1.32
CA LYS A 57 0.07 -10.53 -2.13
C LYS A 57 0.11 -9.72 -3.42
N THR A 58 -1.02 -9.60 -4.10
CA THR A 58 -1.14 -8.80 -5.32
C THR A 58 -0.85 -7.33 -5.06
N LEU A 59 -1.39 -6.78 -3.98
CA LEU A 59 -1.13 -5.40 -3.58
C LEU A 59 0.36 -5.13 -3.38
N VAL A 60 1.04 -5.97 -2.61
CA VAL A 60 2.47 -5.84 -2.35
C VAL A 60 3.29 -5.96 -3.64
N ASN A 61 3.00 -6.94 -4.47
CA ASN A 61 3.69 -7.12 -5.75
C ASN A 61 3.50 -5.93 -6.68
N THR A 62 2.29 -5.41 -6.77
CA THR A 62 1.98 -4.25 -7.62
C THR A 62 2.76 -3.02 -7.17
N ILE A 63 2.78 -2.73 -5.87
CA ILE A 63 3.50 -1.58 -5.32
C ILE A 63 5.00 -1.77 -5.51
N ASN A 64 5.53 -2.94 -5.20
CA ASN A 64 6.97 -3.21 -5.33
C ASN A 64 7.44 -3.12 -6.78
N ASN A 65 6.63 -3.55 -7.74
CA ASN A 65 6.95 -3.40 -9.17
C ASN A 65 7.01 -1.93 -9.58
N LYS A 66 6.08 -1.11 -9.10
CA LYS A 66 6.10 0.34 -9.34
C LYS A 66 7.30 1.00 -8.70
N ARG A 67 7.64 0.63 -7.47
CA ARG A 67 8.83 1.14 -6.78
C ARG A 67 10.10 0.78 -7.52
N LYS A 68 10.23 -0.48 -7.96
CA LYS A 68 11.39 -0.94 -8.72
C LYS A 68 11.61 -0.10 -9.98
N ALA A 69 10.56 0.12 -10.76
CA ALA A 69 10.64 0.94 -11.96
C ALA A 69 11.09 2.37 -11.63
N ALA A 70 10.55 2.96 -10.59
CA ALA A 70 10.93 4.29 -10.12
C ALA A 70 12.39 4.34 -9.63
N TYR A 71 12.83 3.33 -8.88
CA TYR A 71 14.19 3.27 -8.34
C TYR A 71 15.24 3.10 -9.45
N VAL A 72 14.96 2.25 -10.42
CA VAL A 72 15.84 2.09 -11.61
C VAL A 72 16.04 3.42 -12.31
N LYS A 73 14.96 4.14 -12.57
CA LYS A 73 15.01 5.44 -13.24
C LYS A 73 15.75 6.49 -12.40
N SER A 74 15.45 6.58 -11.13
CA SER A 74 16.06 7.56 -10.22
C SER A 74 17.54 7.27 -9.97
N ALA A 75 17.92 6.02 -9.82
CA ALA A 75 19.32 5.62 -9.67
C ALA A 75 20.14 6.00 -10.90
N SER A 76 19.61 5.74 -12.09
CA SER A 76 20.24 6.12 -13.34
C SER A 76 20.46 7.64 -13.44
N LYS A 77 19.45 8.42 -13.11
CA LYS A 77 19.54 9.90 -13.10
C LYS A 77 20.55 10.41 -12.09
N ALA A 78 20.65 9.78 -10.93
CA ALA A 78 21.57 10.17 -9.87
C ALA A 78 22.99 9.66 -10.08
N GLY A 79 23.21 8.80 -11.08
CA GLY A 79 24.51 8.21 -11.34
C GLY A 79 24.98 7.24 -10.24
N VAL A 80 24.04 6.59 -9.55
CA VAL A 80 24.34 5.60 -8.51
C VAL A 80 23.81 4.24 -8.90
N GLU A 81 24.35 3.18 -8.31
CA GLU A 81 23.86 1.82 -8.51
C GLU A 81 22.46 1.67 -7.89
N ARG A 82 21.65 0.80 -8.49
CA ARG A 82 20.27 0.58 -8.04
C ARG A 82 20.21 0.13 -6.58
N ASN A 83 21.05 -0.81 -6.18
CA ASN A 83 21.07 -1.32 -4.80
C ASN A 83 21.39 -0.24 -3.77
N VAL A 84 22.25 0.71 -4.12
CA VAL A 84 22.57 1.86 -3.26
C VAL A 84 21.35 2.76 -3.12
N PHE A 85 20.67 3.04 -4.22
CA PHE A 85 19.45 3.84 -4.22
C PHE A 85 18.32 3.16 -3.41
N GLU A 86 18.15 1.87 -3.61
CA GLU A 86 17.16 1.06 -2.89
C GLU A 86 17.40 1.11 -1.38
N ALA A 87 18.64 0.97 -0.94
CA ALA A 87 19.00 1.03 0.48
C ALA A 87 18.70 2.40 1.09
N ARG A 88 18.98 3.48 0.36
CA ARG A 88 18.66 4.85 0.79
C ARG A 88 17.15 5.06 0.92
N MET A 89 16.40 4.55 -0.03
CA MET A 89 14.94 4.64 0.01
C MET A 89 14.35 3.80 1.14
N GLY A 90 14.91 2.61 1.38
CA GLY A 90 14.50 1.76 2.48
C GLY A 90 14.66 2.44 3.83
N GLN A 91 15.78 3.06 4.06
CA GLN A 91 16.04 3.81 5.29
C GLN A 91 15.06 4.98 5.44
N ARG A 92 14.86 5.75 4.36
CA ARG A 92 13.93 6.88 4.36
C ARG A 92 12.50 6.45 4.66
N LEU A 93 12.04 5.37 4.04
CA LEU A 93 10.69 4.87 4.24
C LEU A 93 10.50 4.30 5.65
N GLN A 94 11.50 3.64 6.20
CA GLN A 94 11.46 3.19 7.59
C GLN A 94 11.46 4.36 8.56
N ASP A 95 12.26 5.39 8.33
CA ASP A 95 12.28 6.59 9.16
C ASP A 95 10.94 7.31 9.16
N LYS A 96 10.26 7.34 8.02
CA LYS A 96 8.93 7.96 7.87
C LYS A 96 7.78 7.10 8.37
N THR A 97 8.03 5.84 8.67
CA THR A 97 6.99 4.95 9.17
C THR A 97 6.47 5.45 10.51
N PRO A 98 5.15 5.68 10.65
CA PRO A 98 4.60 6.17 11.90
C PRO A 98 4.61 5.11 12.99
N ALA A 99 4.54 5.56 14.25
CA ALA A 99 4.38 4.67 15.40
C ALA A 99 3.15 3.76 15.22
N GLY A 100 3.30 2.50 15.58
CA GLY A 100 2.25 1.50 15.47
C GLY A 100 2.31 0.67 14.18
N GLN A 101 3.10 1.09 13.21
CA GLN A 101 3.33 0.32 11.98
C GLN A 101 4.66 -0.45 12.06
N TYR A 102 4.85 -1.39 11.16
CA TYR A 102 5.99 -2.31 11.22
C TYR A 102 7.12 -1.92 10.28
N ILE A 103 8.33 -2.11 10.77
CA ILE A 103 9.57 -2.05 9.99
C ILE A 103 10.34 -3.36 10.17
N LYS A 104 11.09 -3.76 9.14
CA LYS A 104 11.93 -4.96 9.22
C LYS A 104 13.33 -4.59 9.68
N LEU A 105 13.77 -5.21 10.76
CA LEU A 105 15.11 -5.00 11.32
C LEU A 105 16.18 -5.72 10.46
N PRO A 106 17.47 -5.33 10.60
CA PRO A 106 18.57 -6.01 9.89
C PRO A 106 18.64 -7.51 10.17
N ASN A 107 18.18 -7.97 11.33
CA ASN A 107 18.13 -9.39 11.68
C ASN A 107 16.98 -10.15 10.99
N GLY A 108 16.20 -9.50 10.14
CA GLY A 108 15.07 -10.09 9.44
C GLY A 108 13.79 -10.17 10.23
N LYS A 109 13.77 -9.67 11.45
CA LYS A 109 12.55 -9.66 12.30
C LYS A 109 11.77 -8.39 12.10
N TRP A 110 10.45 -8.50 12.16
CA TRP A 110 9.55 -7.36 12.17
C TRP A 110 9.49 -6.72 13.55
N LYS A 111 9.52 -5.40 13.56
CA LYS A 111 9.39 -4.59 14.78
C LYS A 111 8.27 -3.58 14.59
N LYS A 112 7.37 -3.51 15.54
CA LYS A 112 6.36 -2.46 15.61
C LYS A 112 7.03 -1.18 16.12
N LYS A 113 6.91 -0.15 15.34
CA LYS A 113 7.54 1.14 15.63
C LYS A 113 6.79 1.95 16.70
#